data_6b70f4213653c481bfff77c3a249408a
#
_entry.id   6b70f4213653c481bfff77c3a249408a
#
_cell.length_a   1.000
_cell.length_b   1.000
_cell.length_c   1.000
_cell.angle_alpha   90.00
_cell.angle_beta   90.00
_cell.angle_gamma   90.00
#
_symmetry.space_group_name_H-M   'P 1'
#
loop_
_entity.id
_entity.type
_entity.pdbx_description
1 polymer ?
#
loop_
_entity_poly.entity_id
_entity_poly.type
_entity_poly.pdbx_seq_one_letter_code
_entity_poly.pdbx_strand_id
1 'polypeptide(L)'
;MSSFDAGGIDIDRGMVLRGGLLALAGIVALAVVSPIVWLVVRAFDMGLESALALLASPSTIQIAINSALLVTAVTVGSVLLGVPLAVLTARTDLPFRRFWTVVLALPLVVPSYIGAFAFVSAFGPRGVLADLLAPLGIESIPTIYGLWGTVLVLTLFVYPYVFLTTRAALLSFDASQVEAARTLNHSYLGAFRRVVLPQIAPGIAAGALLVGLYALSDFGTPSIMHYDVFTRRIFVEYNAFGRDRAALFSVLLLGLTVAILGIESRLSPGDQNAYAGGRRSSTVSLGVWTVPALVFCALVVVLCLLVPLGILGMWLFRGGPGYTAGGFAFEWSYGVNSVVVAVLAAVVATVAALPVGYLSARTNGRLATLFDRATYLGYAAPGIVIGFALVYFGVRYLPGLYQTLPLLIFAYVVRFLPQAVGSTNSSVLHVDGSLLEAARTLGHSPLSTFRRVTLPLIAPGVVAGAALVFLTTMKELPATLLLHPSEFKTLVTYIWQVQGAGYYGAAAVPALVLVAVSGLSMLVILTQEGDNVQ
;
A
#
# COMPACT_ATOMS: atom_id res chain seq x y z
N MET A 1 24.84 32.15 -51.93
CA MET A 1 25.67 31.04 -51.49
C MET A 1 25.99 31.33 -50.03
N SER A 2 25.62 30.62 -49.07
CA SER A 2 25.06 29.29 -48.85
C SER A 2 24.28 29.30 -47.53
N SER A 3 23.02 28.98 -47.57
CA SER A 3 22.20 28.66 -46.39
C SER A 3 22.59 27.26 -45.92
N PHE A 4 23.40 27.16 -44.89
CA PHE A 4 23.76 25.86 -44.32
C PHE A 4 22.63 25.32 -43.41
N ASP A 5 22.19 24.15 -43.74
CA ASP A 5 21.30 23.19 -43.13
C ASP A 5 21.52 23.05 -41.59
N ALA A 6 20.85 23.87 -40.79
CA ALA A 6 20.79 23.68 -39.34
C ALA A 6 19.58 22.80 -38.90
N GLY A 7 18.70 22.42 -39.85
CA GLY A 7 17.49 21.66 -39.53
C GLY A 7 17.67 20.16 -39.38
N GLY A 8 18.71 19.57 -40.05
CA GLY A 8 18.90 18.11 -40.06
C GLY A 8 19.47 17.51 -38.76
N ILE A 9 20.28 18.27 -38.04
CA ILE A 9 20.99 17.77 -36.84
C ILE A 9 20.10 17.75 -35.61
N ASP A 10 19.11 18.64 -35.52
CA ASP A 10 18.18 18.73 -34.37
C ASP A 10 17.09 17.65 -34.38
N ILE A 11 16.66 17.23 -35.58
CA ILE A 11 15.67 16.14 -35.74
C ILE A 11 16.29 14.80 -35.31
N ASP A 12 17.55 14.58 -35.64
CA ASP A 12 18.28 13.35 -35.30
C ASP A 12 18.56 13.24 -33.80
N ARG A 13 18.95 14.34 -33.14
CA ARG A 13 19.15 14.39 -31.67
C ARG A 13 17.86 14.19 -30.89
N GLY A 14 16.75 14.73 -31.36
CA GLY A 14 15.44 14.54 -30.75
C GLY A 14 14.95 13.08 -30.84
N MET A 15 15.21 12.43 -31.95
CA MET A 15 14.87 11.02 -32.19
C MET A 15 15.74 10.08 -31.37
N VAL A 16 17.04 10.32 -31.28
CA VAL A 16 17.98 9.55 -30.46
C VAL A 16 17.62 9.65 -28.97
N LEU A 17 17.24 10.84 -28.48
CA LEU A 17 16.85 11.02 -27.07
C LEU A 17 15.53 10.30 -26.74
N ARG A 18 14.54 10.35 -27.66
CA ARG A 18 13.29 9.59 -27.51
C ARG A 18 13.54 8.08 -27.54
N GLY A 19 14.42 7.61 -28.42
CA GLY A 19 14.85 6.22 -28.47
C GLY A 19 15.54 5.78 -27.18
N GLY A 20 16.43 6.61 -26.64
CA GLY A 20 17.10 6.38 -25.36
C GLY A 20 16.13 6.30 -24.17
N LEU A 21 15.15 7.20 -24.10
CA LEU A 21 14.11 7.18 -23.05
C LEU A 21 13.23 5.92 -23.16
N LEU A 22 12.84 5.54 -24.38
CA LEU A 22 12.07 4.31 -24.62
C LEU A 22 12.88 3.07 -24.21
N ALA A 23 14.17 3.02 -24.54
CA ALA A 23 15.05 1.92 -24.13
C ALA A 23 15.17 1.81 -22.61
N LEU A 24 15.41 2.94 -21.92
CA LEU A 24 15.47 2.98 -20.45
C LEU A 24 14.16 2.56 -19.81
N ALA A 25 13.03 3.09 -20.27
CA ALA A 25 11.70 2.70 -19.77
C ALA A 25 11.42 1.22 -20.04
N GLY A 26 11.82 0.69 -21.19
CA GLY A 26 11.71 -0.72 -21.53
C GLY A 26 12.56 -1.62 -20.62
N ILE A 27 13.82 -1.23 -20.32
CA ILE A 27 14.69 -1.95 -19.37
C ILE A 27 14.05 -1.99 -17.98
N VAL A 28 13.53 -0.86 -17.51
CA VAL A 28 12.83 -0.79 -16.21
C VAL A 28 11.58 -1.68 -16.20
N ALA A 29 10.75 -1.62 -17.24
CA ALA A 29 9.56 -2.46 -17.35
C ALA A 29 9.90 -3.95 -17.38
N LEU A 30 10.93 -4.36 -18.14
CA LEU A 30 11.42 -5.74 -18.18
C LEU A 30 11.96 -6.19 -16.82
N ALA A 31 12.73 -5.32 -16.14
CA ALA A 31 13.25 -5.61 -14.82
C ALA A 31 12.12 -5.86 -13.80
N VAL A 32 11.07 -5.03 -13.83
CA VAL A 32 9.90 -5.18 -12.94
C VAL A 32 9.11 -6.46 -13.21
N VAL A 33 8.96 -6.84 -14.47
CA VAL A 33 8.22 -8.05 -14.85
C VAL A 33 9.04 -9.33 -14.62
N SER A 34 10.38 -9.24 -14.61
CA SER A 34 11.27 -10.40 -14.53
C SER A 34 10.99 -11.37 -13.37
N PRO A 35 10.66 -10.95 -12.12
CA PRO A 35 10.33 -11.89 -11.05
C PRO A 35 9.10 -12.75 -11.36
N ILE A 36 8.11 -12.16 -12.03
CA ILE A 36 6.88 -12.87 -12.45
C ILE A 36 7.20 -13.96 -13.45
N VAL A 37 8.10 -13.68 -14.41
CA VAL A 37 8.56 -14.67 -15.39
C VAL A 37 9.22 -15.86 -14.70
N TRP A 38 10.11 -15.63 -13.73
CA TRP A 38 10.77 -16.70 -12.97
C TRP A 38 9.79 -17.52 -12.15
N LEU A 39 8.75 -16.90 -11.62
CA LEU A 39 7.69 -17.59 -10.91
C LEU A 39 6.91 -18.54 -11.83
N VAL A 40 6.55 -18.07 -13.03
CA VAL A 40 5.84 -18.85 -14.04
C VAL A 40 6.71 -20.01 -14.51
N VAL A 41 8.00 -19.78 -14.81
CA VAL A 41 8.96 -20.85 -15.16
C VAL A 41 8.98 -21.92 -14.07
N ARG A 42 9.08 -21.51 -12.80
CA ARG A 42 9.10 -22.44 -11.67
C ARG A 42 7.80 -23.26 -11.55
N ALA A 43 6.65 -22.64 -11.81
CA ALA A 43 5.37 -23.35 -11.77
C ALA A 43 5.25 -24.39 -12.91
N PHE A 44 5.84 -24.11 -14.08
CA PHE A 44 5.89 -25.09 -15.18
C PHE A 44 6.81 -26.28 -14.91
N ASP A 45 7.89 -26.10 -14.13
CA ASP A 45 8.82 -27.19 -13.75
C ASP A 45 8.11 -28.32 -12.97
N MET A 46 6.98 -28.04 -12.34
CA MET A 46 6.18 -29.04 -11.59
C MET A 46 5.50 -30.08 -12.50
N GLY A 47 5.25 -29.74 -13.76
CA GLY A 47 4.45 -30.51 -14.68
C GLY A 47 2.93 -30.31 -14.52
N LEU A 48 2.20 -30.40 -15.64
CA LEU A 48 0.77 -30.07 -15.70
C LEU A 48 -0.09 -30.99 -14.82
N GLU A 49 0.21 -32.28 -14.82
CA GLU A 49 -0.55 -33.30 -14.04
C GLU A 49 -0.48 -33.00 -12.54
N SER A 50 0.73 -32.78 -12.01
CA SER A 50 0.95 -32.43 -10.60
C SER A 50 0.29 -31.10 -10.23
N ALA A 51 0.35 -30.11 -11.12
CA ALA A 51 -0.29 -28.82 -10.92
C ALA A 51 -1.83 -28.96 -10.84
N LEU A 52 -2.44 -29.71 -11.77
CA LEU A 52 -3.89 -29.96 -11.77
C LEU A 52 -4.34 -30.77 -10.54
N ALA A 53 -3.59 -31.79 -10.15
CA ALA A 53 -3.89 -32.56 -8.94
C ALA A 53 -3.83 -31.69 -7.68
N LEU A 54 -2.85 -30.78 -7.60
CA LEU A 54 -2.74 -29.85 -6.48
C LEU A 54 -3.86 -28.79 -6.48
N LEU A 55 -4.23 -28.26 -7.65
CA LEU A 55 -5.36 -27.34 -7.80
C LEU A 55 -6.68 -27.95 -7.35
N ALA A 56 -6.91 -29.21 -7.67
CA ALA A 56 -8.11 -29.94 -7.28
C ALA A 56 -8.07 -30.45 -5.82
N SER A 57 -6.96 -30.27 -5.12
CA SER A 57 -6.84 -30.76 -3.74
C SER A 57 -7.77 -29.99 -2.77
N PRO A 58 -8.41 -30.68 -1.81
CA PRO A 58 -9.29 -30.03 -0.82
C PRO A 58 -8.60 -28.92 -0.05
N SER A 59 -7.30 -29.05 0.22
CA SER A 59 -6.51 -28.04 0.92
C SER A 59 -6.37 -26.74 0.10
N THR A 60 -6.13 -26.83 -1.20
CA THR A 60 -6.04 -25.65 -2.09
C THR A 60 -7.39 -24.94 -2.20
N ILE A 61 -8.47 -25.71 -2.36
CA ILE A 61 -9.83 -25.16 -2.39
C ILE A 61 -10.15 -24.43 -1.08
N GLN A 62 -9.81 -25.02 0.06
CA GLN A 62 -10.04 -24.40 1.37
C GLN A 62 -9.26 -23.09 1.52
N ILE A 63 -7.98 -23.02 1.08
CA ILE A 63 -7.17 -21.82 1.10
C ILE A 63 -7.78 -20.72 0.20
N ALA A 64 -8.30 -21.10 -0.98
CA ALA A 64 -8.97 -20.19 -1.89
C ALA A 64 -10.26 -19.61 -1.26
N ILE A 65 -11.08 -20.46 -0.65
CA ILE A 65 -12.29 -20.04 0.07
C ILE A 65 -11.93 -19.13 1.24
N ASN A 66 -10.94 -19.48 2.04
CA ASN A 66 -10.48 -18.67 3.17
C ASN A 66 -10.00 -17.28 2.70
N SER A 67 -9.23 -17.24 1.61
CA SER A 67 -8.74 -15.98 1.04
C SER A 67 -9.89 -15.11 0.53
N ALA A 68 -10.86 -15.71 -0.17
CA ALA A 68 -12.04 -15.00 -0.66
C ALA A 68 -12.93 -14.48 0.48
N LEU A 69 -13.15 -15.29 1.52
CA LEU A 69 -13.89 -14.89 2.73
C LEU A 69 -13.20 -13.73 3.44
N LEU A 70 -11.88 -13.82 3.62
CA LEU A 70 -11.10 -12.74 4.26
C LEU A 70 -11.24 -11.43 3.48
N VAL A 71 -10.95 -11.46 2.18
CA VAL A 71 -11.03 -10.27 1.31
C VAL A 71 -12.42 -9.65 1.34
N THR A 72 -13.45 -10.48 1.20
CA THR A 72 -14.84 -10.01 1.20
C THR A 72 -15.23 -9.41 2.55
N ALA A 73 -14.94 -10.11 3.65
CA ALA A 73 -15.30 -9.65 4.99
C ALA A 73 -14.58 -8.36 5.40
N VAL A 74 -13.27 -8.26 5.09
CA VAL A 74 -12.48 -7.04 5.36
C VAL A 74 -12.98 -5.87 4.50
N THR A 75 -13.29 -6.12 3.23
CA THR A 75 -13.81 -5.08 2.32
C THR A 75 -15.17 -4.57 2.80
N VAL A 76 -16.10 -5.48 3.12
CA VAL A 76 -17.42 -5.10 3.66
C VAL A 76 -17.26 -4.34 4.97
N GLY A 77 -16.46 -4.83 5.92
CA GLY A 77 -16.18 -4.16 7.18
C GLY A 77 -15.60 -2.76 6.98
N SER A 78 -14.67 -2.60 6.04
CA SER A 78 -14.04 -1.32 5.72
C SER A 78 -15.03 -0.33 5.07
N VAL A 79 -15.95 -0.80 4.24
CA VAL A 79 -17.02 0.02 3.68
C VAL A 79 -18.00 0.45 4.78
N LEU A 80 -18.39 -0.47 5.67
CA LEU A 80 -19.29 -0.18 6.78
C LEU A 80 -18.73 0.83 7.79
N LEU A 81 -17.40 0.87 7.98
CA LEU A 81 -16.72 1.86 8.81
C LEU A 81 -16.38 3.14 8.03
N GLY A 82 -15.76 3.00 6.86
CA GLY A 82 -15.19 4.12 6.12
C GLY A 82 -16.23 5.07 5.54
N VAL A 83 -17.34 4.55 5.00
CA VAL A 83 -18.37 5.39 4.38
C VAL A 83 -19.07 6.29 5.42
N PRO A 84 -19.57 5.80 6.58
CA PRO A 84 -20.15 6.67 7.60
C PRO A 84 -19.17 7.73 8.12
N LEU A 85 -17.90 7.36 8.38
CA LEU A 85 -16.87 8.30 8.82
C LEU A 85 -16.59 9.38 7.75
N ALA A 86 -16.60 9.02 6.47
CA ALA A 86 -16.45 9.95 5.36
C ALA A 86 -17.62 10.94 5.30
N VAL A 87 -18.88 10.46 5.46
CA VAL A 87 -20.06 11.32 5.50
C VAL A 87 -19.99 12.27 6.69
N LEU A 88 -19.70 11.78 7.90
CA LEU A 88 -19.59 12.59 9.11
C LEU A 88 -18.54 13.71 8.95
N THR A 89 -17.38 13.42 8.39
CA THR A 89 -16.30 14.40 8.28
C THR A 89 -16.41 15.32 7.06
N ALA A 90 -17.12 14.93 5.99
CA ALA A 90 -17.26 15.73 4.77
C ALA A 90 -18.56 16.54 4.70
N ARG A 91 -19.68 16.01 5.22
CA ARG A 91 -21.04 16.52 4.94
C ARG A 91 -21.82 16.98 6.17
N THR A 92 -21.27 16.84 7.38
CA THR A 92 -21.97 17.24 8.60
C THR A 92 -21.25 18.38 9.33
N ASP A 93 -21.93 18.98 10.30
CA ASP A 93 -21.40 19.99 11.21
C ASP A 93 -20.63 19.38 12.41
N LEU A 94 -20.04 18.19 12.22
CA LEU A 94 -19.26 17.50 13.26
C LEU A 94 -18.20 18.42 13.87
N PRO A 95 -18.18 18.62 15.21
CA PRO A 95 -17.16 19.41 15.88
C PRO A 95 -15.74 18.86 15.58
N PHE A 96 -14.79 19.77 15.35
CA PHE A 96 -13.39 19.42 15.08
C PHE A 96 -13.18 18.52 13.85
N ARG A 97 -13.93 18.71 12.74
CA ARG A 97 -13.86 17.89 11.51
C ARG A 97 -12.45 17.65 10.99
N ARG A 98 -11.58 18.69 11.00
CA ARG A 98 -10.19 18.56 10.53
C ARG A 98 -9.39 17.60 11.40
N PHE A 99 -9.53 17.70 12.71
CA PHE A 99 -8.91 16.78 13.66
C PHE A 99 -9.34 15.34 13.39
N TRP A 100 -10.67 15.09 13.32
CA TRP A 100 -11.18 13.75 13.04
C TRP A 100 -10.74 13.22 11.68
N THR A 101 -10.67 14.06 10.65
CA THR A 101 -10.18 13.64 9.33
C THR A 101 -8.75 13.10 9.40
N VAL A 102 -7.87 13.80 10.09
CA VAL A 102 -6.46 13.38 10.22
C VAL A 102 -6.34 12.12 11.09
N VAL A 103 -6.95 12.14 12.27
CA VAL A 103 -6.80 11.03 13.23
C VAL A 103 -7.42 9.73 12.72
N LEU A 104 -8.54 9.79 12.00
CA LEU A 104 -9.16 8.63 11.37
C LEU A 104 -8.38 8.09 10.16
N ALA A 105 -7.47 8.87 9.57
CA ALA A 105 -6.57 8.40 8.52
C ALA A 105 -5.26 7.80 9.08
N LEU A 106 -4.87 8.14 10.32
CA LEU A 106 -3.61 7.69 10.94
C LEU A 106 -3.43 6.16 11.04
N PRO A 107 -4.47 5.31 11.13
CA PRO A 107 -4.25 3.86 11.15
C PRO A 107 -3.45 3.33 9.97
N LEU A 108 -3.46 3.99 8.80
CA LEU A 108 -2.60 3.63 7.65
C LEU A 108 -1.09 3.73 7.95
N VAL A 109 -0.71 4.52 8.95
CA VAL A 109 0.69 4.65 9.38
C VAL A 109 1.17 3.38 10.07
N VAL A 110 0.28 2.73 10.84
CA VAL A 110 0.59 1.53 11.61
C VAL A 110 0.55 0.30 10.69
N PRO A 111 1.64 -0.46 10.57
CA PRO A 111 1.61 -1.73 9.83
C PRO A 111 0.58 -2.70 10.44
N SER A 112 -0.23 -3.34 9.60
CA SER A 112 -1.29 -4.27 10.03
C SER A 112 -0.79 -5.39 10.95
N TYR A 113 0.40 -5.92 10.68
CA TYR A 113 1.00 -6.98 11.49
C TYR A 113 1.42 -6.49 12.90
N ILE A 114 1.79 -5.21 13.06
CA ILE A 114 2.02 -4.63 14.40
C ILE A 114 0.69 -4.51 15.15
N GLY A 115 -0.37 -4.11 14.46
CA GLY A 115 -1.71 -4.16 15.02
C GLY A 115 -2.11 -5.57 15.44
N ALA A 116 -1.93 -6.57 14.57
CA ALA A 116 -2.20 -7.97 14.88
C ALA A 116 -1.41 -8.45 16.10
N PHE A 117 -0.13 -8.12 16.16
CA PHE A 117 0.73 -8.39 17.28
C PHE A 117 0.20 -7.77 18.58
N ALA A 118 -0.16 -6.48 18.57
CA ALA A 118 -0.70 -5.80 19.72
C ALA A 118 -2.03 -6.44 20.19
N PHE A 119 -2.94 -6.75 19.25
CA PHE A 119 -4.20 -7.40 19.58
C PHE A 119 -4.02 -8.82 20.14
N VAL A 120 -3.11 -9.62 19.57
CA VAL A 120 -2.80 -10.96 20.11
C VAL A 120 -2.17 -10.87 21.49
N SER A 121 -1.27 -9.92 21.72
CA SER A 121 -0.64 -9.73 23.02
C SER A 121 -1.62 -9.22 24.10
N ALA A 122 -2.72 -8.57 23.67
CA ALA A 122 -3.78 -8.12 24.58
C ALA A 122 -4.84 -9.20 24.84
N PHE A 123 -5.35 -9.79 23.76
CA PHE A 123 -6.55 -10.64 23.75
C PHE A 123 -6.25 -12.12 23.47
N GLY A 124 -4.97 -12.49 23.37
CA GLY A 124 -4.57 -13.89 23.22
C GLY A 124 -4.74 -14.69 24.53
N PRO A 125 -4.59 -16.02 24.50
CA PRO A 125 -4.79 -16.88 25.67
C PRO A 125 -3.87 -16.59 26.85
N ARG A 126 -2.71 -15.96 26.57
CA ARG A 126 -1.75 -15.47 27.57
C ARG A 126 -1.60 -13.96 27.50
N GLY A 127 -2.68 -13.28 27.11
CA GLY A 127 -2.69 -11.85 26.90
C GLY A 127 -3.01 -11.09 28.17
N VAL A 128 -2.78 -9.77 28.11
CA VAL A 128 -2.99 -8.85 29.24
C VAL A 128 -4.41 -8.89 29.77
N LEU A 129 -5.40 -9.09 28.89
CA LEU A 129 -6.80 -9.17 29.30
C LEU A 129 -7.08 -10.43 30.13
N ALA A 130 -6.43 -11.56 29.80
CA ALA A 130 -6.53 -12.78 30.61
C ALA A 130 -5.99 -12.54 32.02
N ASP A 131 -4.82 -11.88 32.14
CA ASP A 131 -4.22 -11.53 33.44
C ASP A 131 -5.10 -10.57 34.27
N LEU A 132 -5.75 -9.60 33.61
CA LEU A 132 -6.64 -8.64 34.27
C LEU A 132 -7.96 -9.27 34.74
N LEU A 133 -8.45 -10.27 34.04
CA LEU A 133 -9.73 -10.94 34.35
C LEU A 133 -9.56 -12.17 35.26
N ALA A 134 -8.36 -12.70 35.40
CA ALA A 134 -8.06 -13.84 36.30
C ALA A 134 -8.51 -13.60 37.76
N PRO A 135 -8.32 -12.40 38.38
CA PRO A 135 -8.83 -12.13 39.74
C PRO A 135 -10.35 -12.14 39.84
N LEU A 136 -11.09 -12.01 38.72
CA LEU A 136 -12.54 -12.07 38.65
C LEU A 136 -13.09 -13.48 38.40
N GLY A 137 -12.20 -14.50 38.38
CA GLY A 137 -12.55 -15.91 38.13
C GLY A 137 -12.79 -16.24 36.64
N ILE A 138 -12.39 -15.35 35.73
CA ILE A 138 -12.49 -15.61 34.29
C ILE A 138 -11.16 -16.19 33.82
N GLU A 139 -11.10 -17.52 33.72
CA GLU A 139 -9.86 -18.26 33.36
C GLU A 139 -9.66 -18.44 31.85
N SER A 140 -10.69 -18.25 31.03
CA SER A 140 -10.61 -18.40 29.59
C SER A 140 -11.31 -17.27 28.83
N ILE A 141 -10.63 -16.71 27.86
CA ILE A 141 -11.16 -15.71 26.93
C ILE A 141 -11.25 -16.36 25.56
N PRO A 142 -12.31 -16.07 24.76
CA PRO A 142 -12.38 -16.51 23.36
C PRO A 142 -11.11 -16.10 22.61
N THR A 143 -10.52 -17.04 21.88
CA THR A 143 -9.28 -16.78 21.14
C THR A 143 -9.53 -15.78 20.02
N ILE A 144 -8.65 -14.79 19.91
CA ILE A 144 -8.69 -13.80 18.80
C ILE A 144 -8.16 -14.38 17.48
N TYR A 145 -7.60 -15.59 17.51
CA TYR A 145 -7.04 -16.24 16.32
C TYR A 145 -8.12 -16.62 15.29
N GLY A 146 -7.69 -16.81 14.05
CA GLY A 146 -8.56 -17.25 12.94
C GLY A 146 -9.21 -16.10 12.18
N LEU A 147 -10.30 -16.41 11.47
CA LEU A 147 -10.96 -15.49 10.54
C LEU A 147 -11.38 -14.17 11.21
N TRP A 148 -12.11 -14.25 12.32
CA TRP A 148 -12.73 -13.07 12.93
C TRP A 148 -11.71 -12.07 13.47
N GLY A 149 -10.65 -12.55 14.10
CA GLY A 149 -9.56 -11.69 14.56
C GLY A 149 -8.79 -11.08 13.39
N THR A 150 -8.54 -11.86 12.33
CA THR A 150 -7.89 -11.36 11.12
C THR A 150 -8.74 -10.28 10.46
N VAL A 151 -10.07 -10.51 10.31
CA VAL A 151 -11.01 -9.53 9.75
C VAL A 151 -11.07 -8.26 10.60
N LEU A 152 -11.19 -8.40 11.93
CA LEU A 152 -11.22 -7.26 12.84
C LEU A 152 -9.99 -6.38 12.67
N VAL A 153 -8.80 -6.98 12.81
CA VAL A 153 -7.55 -6.23 12.75
C VAL A 153 -7.36 -5.60 11.38
N LEU A 154 -7.47 -6.37 10.29
CA LEU A 154 -7.31 -5.79 8.96
C LEU A 154 -8.30 -4.66 8.72
N THR A 155 -9.59 -4.85 9.05
CA THR A 155 -10.60 -3.79 8.88
C THR A 155 -10.19 -2.51 9.60
N LEU A 156 -9.73 -2.59 10.86
CA LEU A 156 -9.33 -1.44 11.65
C LEU A 156 -8.12 -0.67 11.07
N PHE A 157 -7.24 -1.34 10.33
CA PHE A 157 -6.04 -0.70 9.77
C PHE A 157 -6.19 -0.31 8.30
N VAL A 158 -7.16 -0.86 7.55
CA VAL A 158 -7.31 -0.58 6.12
C VAL A 158 -8.57 0.18 5.74
N TYR A 159 -9.58 0.33 6.64
CA TYR A 159 -10.77 1.14 6.36
C TYR A 159 -10.45 2.57 5.88
N PRO A 160 -9.32 3.21 6.28
CA PRO A 160 -9.06 4.56 5.82
C PRO A 160 -8.89 4.68 4.31
N TYR A 161 -8.61 3.60 3.57
CA TYR A 161 -8.65 3.64 2.10
C TYR A 161 -10.06 3.98 1.59
N VAL A 162 -11.08 3.28 2.10
CA VAL A 162 -12.48 3.60 1.76
C VAL A 162 -12.89 4.98 2.30
N PHE A 163 -12.47 5.31 3.52
CA PHE A 163 -12.74 6.61 4.13
C PHE A 163 -12.23 7.78 3.28
N LEU A 164 -10.97 7.75 2.86
CA LEU A 164 -10.34 8.84 2.12
C LEU A 164 -10.91 8.98 0.70
N THR A 165 -11.08 7.88 -0.03
CA THR A 165 -11.62 7.90 -1.40
C THR A 165 -13.09 8.33 -1.41
N THR A 166 -13.90 7.83 -0.48
CA THR A 166 -15.30 8.24 -0.33
C THR A 166 -15.39 9.71 0.07
N ARG A 167 -14.54 10.17 1.00
CA ARG A 167 -14.50 11.56 1.41
C ARG A 167 -14.11 12.49 0.27
N ALA A 168 -13.13 12.14 -0.55
CA ALA A 168 -12.75 12.88 -1.74
C ALA A 168 -13.93 12.98 -2.73
N ALA A 169 -14.62 11.88 -3.00
CA ALA A 169 -15.82 11.86 -3.84
C ALA A 169 -16.96 12.71 -3.27
N LEU A 170 -17.16 12.69 -1.94
CA LEU A 170 -18.15 13.55 -1.30
C LEU A 170 -17.79 15.05 -1.42
N LEU A 171 -16.53 15.42 -1.31
CA LEU A 171 -16.10 16.83 -1.39
C LEU A 171 -16.19 17.39 -2.81
N SER A 172 -16.01 16.57 -3.84
CA SER A 172 -16.14 16.96 -5.25
C SER A 172 -17.60 16.98 -5.74
N PHE A 173 -18.52 16.38 -4.98
CA PHE A 173 -19.93 16.31 -5.33
C PHE A 173 -20.65 17.67 -5.24
N ASP A 174 -21.42 18.05 -6.26
CA ASP A 174 -22.22 19.29 -6.27
C ASP A 174 -23.50 19.17 -5.43
N ALA A 175 -23.56 19.90 -4.34
CA ALA A 175 -24.68 19.90 -3.41
C ALA A 175 -26.00 20.46 -3.99
N SER A 176 -25.95 21.26 -5.05
CA SER A 176 -27.14 21.81 -5.71
C SER A 176 -28.09 20.70 -6.20
N GLN A 177 -27.55 19.53 -6.53
CA GLN A 177 -28.33 18.37 -6.94
C GLN A 177 -29.16 17.77 -5.79
N VAL A 178 -28.66 17.83 -4.55
CA VAL A 178 -29.45 17.43 -3.36
C VAL A 178 -30.58 18.41 -3.09
N GLU A 179 -30.30 19.71 -3.23
CA GLU A 179 -31.31 20.75 -3.08
C GLU A 179 -32.40 20.59 -4.13
N ALA A 180 -32.04 20.35 -5.39
CA ALA A 180 -32.99 20.06 -6.47
C ALA A 180 -33.85 18.80 -6.19
N ALA A 181 -33.25 17.72 -5.67
CA ALA A 181 -34.00 16.53 -5.30
C ALA A 181 -34.98 16.80 -4.14
N ARG A 182 -34.62 17.69 -3.21
CA ARG A 182 -35.49 18.09 -2.10
C ARG A 182 -36.66 18.97 -2.55
N THR A 183 -36.46 19.85 -3.54
CA THR A 183 -37.59 20.62 -4.13
C THR A 183 -38.60 19.69 -4.83
N LEU A 184 -38.17 18.51 -5.25
CA LEU A 184 -39.01 17.43 -5.79
C LEU A 184 -39.64 16.53 -4.70
N ASN A 185 -39.71 17.01 -3.46
CA ASN A 185 -40.37 16.37 -2.31
C ASN A 185 -39.70 15.07 -1.81
N HIS A 186 -38.38 14.87 -2.11
CA HIS A 186 -37.64 13.75 -1.54
C HIS A 186 -37.16 14.06 -0.12
N SER A 187 -37.26 13.08 0.79
CA SER A 187 -36.62 13.14 2.11
C SER A 187 -35.09 13.15 1.99
N TYR A 188 -34.39 13.60 3.02
CA TYR A 188 -32.91 13.57 3.05
C TYR A 188 -32.34 12.18 2.71
N LEU A 189 -32.90 11.12 3.30
CA LEU A 189 -32.47 9.74 3.03
C LEU A 189 -32.80 9.32 1.59
N GLY A 190 -33.94 9.77 1.05
CA GLY A 190 -34.32 9.54 -0.34
C GLY A 190 -33.38 10.24 -1.33
N ALA A 191 -33.03 11.51 -1.08
CA ALA A 191 -32.07 12.26 -1.87
C ALA A 191 -30.66 11.63 -1.77
N PHE A 192 -30.22 11.22 -0.57
CA PHE A 192 -28.95 10.53 -0.38
C PHE A 192 -28.86 9.24 -1.20
N ARG A 193 -29.87 8.35 -1.11
CA ARG A 193 -29.88 7.07 -1.82
C ARG A 193 -29.99 7.19 -3.35
N ARG A 194 -30.76 8.19 -3.85
CA ARG A 194 -31.05 8.32 -5.28
C ARG A 194 -30.09 9.25 -6.02
N VAL A 195 -29.48 10.21 -5.34
CA VAL A 195 -28.62 11.22 -5.96
C VAL A 195 -27.18 11.10 -5.48
N VAL A 196 -26.94 11.13 -4.17
CA VAL A 196 -25.57 11.14 -3.62
C VAL A 196 -24.89 9.79 -3.80
N LEU A 197 -25.53 8.72 -3.31
CA LEU A 197 -24.92 7.38 -3.30
C LEU A 197 -24.48 6.88 -4.69
N PRO A 198 -25.27 7.01 -5.77
CA PRO A 198 -24.82 6.62 -7.11
C PRO A 198 -23.60 7.41 -7.61
N GLN A 199 -23.49 8.69 -7.25
CA GLN A 199 -22.38 9.54 -7.70
C GLN A 199 -21.09 9.32 -6.90
N ILE A 200 -21.18 8.96 -5.62
CA ILE A 200 -19.99 8.62 -4.82
C ILE A 200 -19.63 7.13 -4.91
N ALA A 201 -20.51 6.29 -5.47
CA ALA A 201 -20.29 4.84 -5.61
C ALA A 201 -18.96 4.50 -6.29
N PRO A 202 -18.49 5.20 -7.35
CA PRO A 202 -17.17 4.96 -7.91
C PRO A 202 -16.04 5.20 -6.91
N GLY A 203 -16.13 6.24 -6.06
CA GLY A 203 -15.15 6.51 -5.00
C GLY A 203 -15.16 5.44 -3.91
N ILE A 204 -16.36 4.94 -3.52
CA ILE A 204 -16.49 3.82 -2.57
C ILE A 204 -15.89 2.56 -3.20
N ALA A 205 -16.19 2.27 -4.47
CA ALA A 205 -15.67 1.10 -5.18
C ALA A 205 -14.15 1.12 -5.30
N ALA A 206 -13.56 2.27 -5.63
CA ALA A 206 -12.11 2.44 -5.67
C ALA A 206 -11.46 2.14 -4.32
N GLY A 207 -12.01 2.69 -3.23
CA GLY A 207 -11.52 2.39 -1.88
C GLY A 207 -11.70 0.93 -1.49
N ALA A 208 -12.85 0.32 -1.83
CA ALA A 208 -13.13 -1.08 -1.59
C ALA A 208 -12.16 -2.02 -2.34
N LEU A 209 -11.81 -1.69 -3.59
CA LEU A 209 -10.83 -2.43 -4.37
C LEU A 209 -9.42 -2.32 -3.78
N LEU A 210 -9.01 -1.12 -3.33
CA LEU A 210 -7.74 -0.94 -2.63
C LEU A 210 -7.68 -1.80 -1.35
N VAL A 211 -8.75 -1.84 -0.57
CA VAL A 211 -8.86 -2.70 0.61
C VAL A 211 -8.77 -4.18 0.23
N GLY A 212 -9.49 -4.59 -0.82
CA GLY A 212 -9.46 -5.97 -1.30
C GLY A 212 -8.06 -6.41 -1.75
N LEU A 213 -7.35 -5.57 -2.51
CA LEU A 213 -5.97 -5.80 -2.93
C LEU A 213 -5.01 -5.85 -1.73
N TYR A 214 -5.20 -4.95 -0.77
CA TYR A 214 -4.39 -4.96 0.46
C TYR A 214 -4.62 -6.26 1.24
N ALA A 215 -5.87 -6.63 1.53
CA ALA A 215 -6.22 -7.83 2.29
C ALA A 215 -5.73 -9.12 1.60
N LEU A 216 -5.76 -9.17 0.26
CA LEU A 216 -5.24 -10.28 -0.52
C LEU A 216 -3.70 -10.38 -0.46
N SER A 217 -3.02 -9.21 -0.34
CA SER A 217 -1.55 -9.13 -0.34
C SER A 217 -0.96 -9.19 1.07
N ASP A 218 -1.77 -9.00 2.12
CA ASP A 218 -1.28 -8.99 3.49
C ASP A 218 -0.88 -10.40 3.93
N PHE A 219 0.38 -10.50 4.37
CA PHE A 219 0.96 -11.73 4.90
C PHE A 219 0.99 -11.72 6.44
N GLY A 220 1.31 -10.57 7.01
CA GLY A 220 1.66 -10.45 8.42
C GLY A 220 0.50 -10.75 9.35
N THR A 221 -0.65 -10.12 9.10
CA THR A 221 -1.85 -10.29 9.95
C THR A 221 -2.39 -11.72 9.90
N PRO A 222 -2.63 -12.35 8.72
CA PRO A 222 -3.06 -13.75 8.68
C PRO A 222 -2.06 -14.72 9.32
N SER A 223 -0.76 -14.43 9.23
CA SER A 223 0.27 -15.29 9.82
C SER A 223 0.26 -15.22 11.35
N ILE A 224 0.15 -14.03 11.93
CA ILE A 224 0.07 -13.83 13.38
C ILE A 224 -1.26 -14.37 13.93
N MET A 225 -2.35 -14.20 13.19
CA MET A 225 -3.69 -14.69 13.55
C MET A 225 -3.91 -16.18 13.23
N HIS A 226 -2.90 -16.88 12.70
CA HIS A 226 -2.94 -18.29 12.33
C HIS A 226 -4.07 -18.63 11.36
N TYR A 227 -4.44 -17.71 10.45
CA TYR A 227 -5.48 -17.94 9.47
C TYR A 227 -4.90 -18.28 8.10
N ASP A 228 -5.24 -19.47 7.59
CA ASP A 228 -4.68 -20.04 6.35
C ASP A 228 -5.28 -19.38 5.11
N VAL A 229 -4.52 -18.45 4.52
CA VAL A 229 -4.74 -17.81 3.22
C VAL A 229 -3.53 -18.04 2.32
N PHE A 230 -3.62 -17.68 1.03
CA PHE A 230 -2.51 -17.90 0.09
C PHE A 230 -1.18 -17.32 0.58
N THR A 231 -1.15 -16.08 1.06
CA THR A 231 0.09 -15.43 1.51
C THR A 231 0.77 -16.19 2.64
N ARG A 232 0.01 -16.61 3.65
CA ARG A 232 0.54 -17.41 4.75
C ARG A 232 1.01 -18.78 4.28
N ARG A 233 0.22 -19.48 3.44
CA ARG A 233 0.57 -20.82 2.94
C ARG A 233 1.81 -20.83 2.05
N ILE A 234 2.03 -19.79 1.22
CA ILE A 234 3.27 -19.65 0.45
C ILE A 234 4.48 -19.67 1.40
N PHE A 235 4.44 -18.93 2.50
CA PHE A 235 5.52 -18.87 3.47
C PHE A 235 5.70 -20.21 4.22
N VAL A 236 4.61 -20.84 4.62
CA VAL A 236 4.65 -22.14 5.31
C VAL A 236 5.24 -23.22 4.40
N GLU A 237 4.77 -23.32 3.15
CA GLU A 237 5.28 -24.30 2.17
C GLU A 237 6.75 -24.01 1.82
N TYR A 238 7.15 -22.74 1.72
CA TYR A 238 8.56 -22.38 1.51
C TYR A 238 9.46 -22.90 2.63
N ASN A 239 9.07 -22.68 3.90
CA ASN A 239 9.84 -23.14 5.05
C ASN A 239 9.79 -24.67 5.25
N ALA A 240 8.74 -25.33 4.74
CA ALA A 240 8.60 -26.78 4.74
C ALA A 240 9.27 -27.47 3.52
N PHE A 241 10.09 -26.72 2.76
CA PHE A 241 10.74 -27.19 1.51
C PHE A 241 9.75 -27.60 0.40
N GLY A 242 8.47 -27.26 0.53
CA GLY A 242 7.43 -27.47 -0.48
C GLY A 242 7.46 -26.41 -1.60
N ARG A 243 8.61 -26.23 -2.24
CA ARG A 243 8.86 -25.14 -3.21
C ARG A 243 7.90 -25.14 -4.38
N ASP A 244 7.46 -26.30 -4.83
CA ASP A 244 6.54 -26.45 -5.96
C ASP A 244 5.13 -25.94 -5.59
N ARG A 245 4.66 -26.31 -4.41
CA ARG A 245 3.38 -25.81 -3.88
C ARG A 245 3.42 -24.32 -3.65
N ALA A 246 4.51 -23.79 -3.09
CA ALA A 246 4.68 -22.36 -2.90
C ALA A 246 4.65 -21.60 -4.24
N ALA A 247 5.26 -22.14 -5.30
CA ALA A 247 5.23 -21.56 -6.64
C ALA A 247 3.80 -21.52 -7.21
N LEU A 248 3.07 -22.65 -7.15
CA LEU A 248 1.71 -22.72 -7.64
C LEU A 248 0.78 -21.76 -6.90
N PHE A 249 0.83 -21.73 -5.56
CA PHE A 249 0.06 -20.79 -4.75
C PHE A 249 0.39 -19.33 -5.09
N SER A 250 1.66 -19.04 -5.40
CA SER A 250 2.08 -17.71 -5.82
C SER A 250 1.50 -17.32 -7.17
N VAL A 251 1.45 -18.24 -8.14
CA VAL A 251 0.81 -18.00 -9.46
C VAL A 251 -0.70 -17.81 -9.32
N LEU A 252 -1.36 -18.61 -8.48
CA LEU A 252 -2.79 -18.46 -8.20
C LEU A 252 -3.12 -17.11 -7.56
N LEU A 253 -2.33 -16.73 -6.56
CA LEU A 253 -2.48 -15.46 -5.88
C LEU A 253 -2.27 -14.27 -6.83
N LEU A 254 -1.24 -14.35 -7.68
CA LEU A 254 -0.99 -13.33 -8.70
C LEU A 254 -2.14 -13.26 -9.70
N GLY A 255 -2.63 -14.41 -10.19
CA GLY A 255 -3.78 -14.46 -11.10
C GLY A 255 -5.03 -13.81 -10.49
N LEU A 256 -5.32 -14.10 -9.22
CA LEU A 256 -6.43 -13.49 -8.49
C LEU A 256 -6.26 -11.96 -8.34
N THR A 257 -5.05 -11.51 -8.04
CA THR A 257 -4.73 -10.08 -7.94
C THR A 257 -4.92 -9.36 -9.27
N VAL A 258 -4.41 -9.95 -10.37
CA VAL A 258 -4.58 -9.40 -11.73
C VAL A 258 -6.06 -9.38 -12.15
N ALA A 259 -6.84 -10.40 -11.76
CA ALA A 259 -8.28 -10.42 -12.01
C ALA A 259 -9.00 -9.26 -11.29
N ILE A 260 -8.67 -8.98 -10.04
CA ILE A 260 -9.23 -7.85 -9.27
C ILE A 260 -8.86 -6.52 -9.94
N LEU A 261 -7.60 -6.32 -10.33
CA LEU A 261 -7.17 -5.13 -11.08
C LEU A 261 -7.88 -4.99 -12.43
N GLY A 262 -8.12 -6.10 -13.13
CA GLY A 262 -8.89 -6.12 -14.35
C GLY A 262 -10.34 -5.67 -14.15
N ILE A 263 -10.94 -6.00 -13.02
CA ILE A 263 -12.28 -5.50 -12.62
C ILE A 263 -12.21 -4.00 -12.32
N GLU A 264 -11.19 -3.56 -11.57
CA GLU A 264 -10.98 -2.15 -11.24
C GLU A 264 -10.91 -1.28 -12.51
N SER A 265 -10.11 -1.70 -13.50
CA SER A 265 -9.93 -0.95 -14.75
C SER A 265 -11.22 -0.78 -15.55
N ARG A 266 -12.22 -1.66 -15.35
CA ARG A 266 -13.54 -1.56 -15.99
C ARG A 266 -14.53 -0.72 -15.20
N LEU A 267 -14.36 -0.63 -13.88
CA LEU A 267 -15.25 0.11 -12.98
C LEU A 267 -14.84 1.57 -12.80
N SER A 268 -13.58 1.91 -13.06
CA SER A 268 -13.08 3.29 -13.03
C SER A 268 -13.28 3.93 -14.42
N PRO A 269 -14.28 4.83 -14.58
CA PRO A 269 -14.44 5.56 -15.84
C PRO A 269 -13.25 6.50 -16.03
N GLY A 270 -12.67 6.53 -17.23
CA GLY A 270 -11.47 7.30 -17.56
C GLY A 270 -11.57 8.83 -17.54
N ASP A 271 -12.63 9.41 -17.02
CA ASP A 271 -12.82 10.85 -16.90
C ASP A 271 -12.53 11.35 -15.48
N GLN A 272 -11.23 11.46 -15.15
CA GLN A 272 -10.79 12.18 -13.94
C GLN A 272 -11.10 13.69 -14.00
N ASN A 273 -11.55 14.23 -15.13
CA ASN A 273 -11.94 15.64 -15.31
C ASN A 273 -13.34 15.98 -14.77
N ALA A 274 -14.11 15.01 -14.28
CA ALA A 274 -15.44 15.25 -13.71
C ALA A 274 -15.41 15.88 -12.30
N TYR A 275 -14.23 15.98 -11.66
CA TYR A 275 -14.11 16.43 -10.28
C TYR A 275 -13.76 17.92 -10.11
N ALA A 276 -13.67 18.69 -11.18
CA ALA A 276 -13.35 20.13 -11.11
C ALA A 276 -14.63 20.98 -11.00
N GLY A 277 -14.97 21.45 -9.80
CA GLY A 277 -15.87 22.59 -9.65
C GLY A 277 -17.09 22.47 -8.75
N GLY A 278 -17.07 21.64 -7.70
CA GLY A 278 -18.18 21.60 -6.73
C GLY A 278 -18.30 22.89 -5.92
N ARG A 279 -19.43 23.63 -6.02
CA ARG A 279 -19.76 24.74 -5.13
C ARG A 279 -19.79 24.23 -3.68
N ARG A 280 -19.33 25.07 -2.72
CA ARG A 280 -19.36 24.78 -1.27
C ARG A 280 -20.73 24.22 -0.86
N SER A 281 -20.75 22.97 -0.39
CA SER A 281 -21.99 22.30 -0.02
C SER A 281 -22.46 22.78 1.34
N SER A 282 -23.79 22.92 1.50
CA SER A 282 -24.40 23.06 2.81
C SER A 282 -24.10 21.84 3.68
N THR A 283 -23.64 22.07 4.90
CA THR A 283 -23.44 21.01 5.89
C THR A 283 -24.79 20.61 6.50
N VAL A 284 -24.98 19.31 6.69
CA VAL A 284 -26.17 18.76 7.38
C VAL A 284 -25.94 18.88 8.89
N SER A 285 -26.89 19.49 9.60
CA SER A 285 -26.83 19.59 11.05
C SER A 285 -27.13 18.23 11.71
N LEU A 286 -26.23 17.80 12.59
CA LEU A 286 -26.37 16.56 13.36
C LEU A 286 -27.36 16.71 14.53
N GLY A 287 -27.49 17.90 15.11
CA GLY A 287 -28.35 18.12 16.27
C GLY A 287 -28.08 17.13 17.41
N VAL A 288 -29.08 16.34 17.78
CA VAL A 288 -28.96 15.31 18.84
C VAL A 288 -28.02 14.15 18.49
N TRP A 289 -27.73 13.93 17.20
CA TRP A 289 -26.82 12.89 16.73
C TRP A 289 -25.33 13.28 16.84
N THR A 290 -25.01 14.50 17.27
CA THR A 290 -23.61 14.96 17.43
C THR A 290 -22.86 14.08 18.44
N VAL A 291 -23.49 13.78 19.60
CA VAL A 291 -22.84 12.95 20.64
C VAL A 291 -22.61 11.51 20.15
N PRO A 292 -23.61 10.79 19.61
CA PRO A 292 -23.38 9.47 19.02
C PRO A 292 -22.30 9.45 17.92
N ALA A 293 -22.25 10.48 17.07
CA ALA A 293 -21.23 10.59 16.02
C ALA A 293 -19.83 10.77 16.59
N LEU A 294 -19.66 11.62 17.62
CA LEU A 294 -18.38 11.79 18.30
C LEU A 294 -17.93 10.51 19.01
N VAL A 295 -18.88 9.82 19.69
CA VAL A 295 -18.57 8.52 20.35
C VAL A 295 -18.14 7.48 19.31
N PHE A 296 -18.80 7.42 18.17
CA PHE A 296 -18.42 6.50 17.09
C PHE A 296 -17.01 6.80 16.55
N CYS A 297 -16.69 8.07 16.24
CA CYS A 297 -15.35 8.47 15.83
C CYS A 297 -14.31 8.15 16.90
N ALA A 298 -14.60 8.46 18.16
CA ALA A 298 -13.71 8.18 19.28
C ALA A 298 -13.47 6.68 19.47
N LEU A 299 -14.53 5.86 19.40
CA LEU A 299 -14.42 4.40 19.51
C LEU A 299 -13.50 3.82 18.44
N VAL A 300 -13.68 4.25 17.18
CA VAL A 300 -12.82 3.80 16.08
C VAL A 300 -11.36 4.18 16.35
N VAL A 301 -11.08 5.43 16.75
CA VAL A 301 -9.72 5.90 17.08
C VAL A 301 -9.14 5.13 18.27
N VAL A 302 -9.92 4.88 19.31
CA VAL A 302 -9.48 4.08 20.47
C VAL A 302 -9.04 2.69 20.00
N LEU A 303 -9.86 2.00 19.22
CA LEU A 303 -9.56 0.65 18.76
C LEU A 303 -8.38 0.58 17.78
N CYS A 304 -8.26 1.57 16.86
CA CYS A 304 -7.22 1.53 15.82
C CYS A 304 -5.86 2.06 16.29
N LEU A 305 -5.84 3.02 17.21
CA LEU A 305 -4.61 3.73 17.60
C LEU A 305 -4.31 3.57 19.08
N LEU A 306 -5.26 3.93 19.97
CA LEU A 306 -4.96 3.98 21.40
C LEU A 306 -4.75 2.59 22.00
N VAL A 307 -5.56 1.60 21.59
CA VAL A 307 -5.39 0.21 22.07
C VAL A 307 -4.04 -0.35 21.62
N PRO A 308 -3.67 -0.39 20.33
CA PRO A 308 -2.36 -0.92 19.92
C PRO A 308 -1.19 -0.17 20.51
N LEU A 309 -1.21 1.18 20.48
CA LEU A 309 -0.12 1.98 21.03
C LEU A 309 -0.04 1.87 22.57
N GLY A 310 -1.18 1.82 23.25
CA GLY A 310 -1.24 1.62 24.70
C GLY A 310 -0.68 0.27 25.11
N ILE A 311 -0.97 -0.79 24.35
CA ILE A 311 -0.41 -2.13 24.59
C ILE A 311 1.11 -2.14 24.37
N LEU A 312 1.58 -1.56 23.26
CA LEU A 312 3.02 -1.44 23.01
C LEU A 312 3.71 -0.60 24.09
N GLY A 313 3.07 0.51 24.51
CA GLY A 313 3.56 1.35 25.61
C GLY A 313 3.62 0.59 26.94
N MET A 314 2.61 -0.20 27.27
CA MET A 314 2.59 -1.03 28.47
C MET A 314 3.74 -2.06 28.49
N TRP A 315 4.05 -2.67 27.34
CA TRP A 315 5.15 -3.61 27.22
C TRP A 315 6.53 -3.00 27.46
N LEU A 316 6.70 -1.67 27.34
CA LEU A 316 7.93 -0.98 27.70
C LEU A 316 8.23 -1.04 29.21
N PHE A 317 7.18 -1.07 30.02
CA PHE A 317 7.28 -1.00 31.48
C PHE A 317 7.10 -2.37 32.15
N ARG A 318 6.60 -3.35 31.43
CA ARG A 318 6.38 -4.70 31.92
C ARG A 318 7.67 -5.52 31.76
N GLY A 319 8.29 -5.90 32.90
CA GLY A 319 9.44 -6.79 32.96
C GLY A 319 9.07 -8.16 33.51
N GLY A 320 9.91 -9.16 33.29
CA GLY A 320 9.77 -10.47 33.90
C GLY A 320 10.06 -11.65 32.95
N PRO A 321 10.07 -12.90 33.46
CA PRO A 321 10.23 -14.09 32.63
C PRO A 321 9.13 -14.19 31.58
N GLY A 322 9.51 -14.41 30.31
CA GLY A 322 8.58 -14.44 29.17
C GLY A 322 8.30 -13.08 28.51
N TYR A 323 8.71 -11.97 29.11
CA TYR A 323 8.53 -10.63 28.55
C TYR A 323 9.81 -10.08 27.90
N THR A 324 10.97 -10.39 28.48
CA THR A 324 12.28 -10.08 27.92
C THR A 324 13.09 -11.35 27.77
N ALA A 325 13.64 -11.58 26.60
CA ALA A 325 14.47 -12.75 26.34
C ALA A 325 15.92 -12.48 26.70
N GLY A 326 16.51 -13.33 27.49
CA GLY A 326 17.95 -13.48 27.45
C GLY A 326 18.37 -13.93 26.03
N GLY A 327 19.07 -13.07 25.30
CA GLY A 327 19.53 -13.36 23.93
C GLY A 327 18.84 -12.61 22.79
N PHE A 328 17.73 -11.91 23.02
CA PHE A 328 17.10 -11.01 22.04
C PHE A 328 17.24 -9.55 22.51
N ALA A 329 18.45 -9.00 22.48
CA ALA A 329 18.65 -7.58 22.72
C ALA A 329 18.27 -6.78 21.47
N PHE A 330 17.49 -5.71 21.65
CA PHE A 330 17.24 -4.75 20.59
C PHE A 330 18.51 -3.91 20.36
N GLU A 331 18.93 -3.81 19.13
CA GLU A 331 20.05 -2.97 18.72
C GLU A 331 19.55 -1.84 17.80
N TRP A 332 20.02 -0.63 18.04
CA TRP A 332 19.71 0.52 17.18
C TRP A 332 20.18 0.35 15.73
N SER A 333 21.16 -0.52 15.50
CA SER A 333 21.61 -0.95 14.18
C SER A 333 20.45 -1.43 13.29
N TYR A 334 19.43 -2.11 13.87
CA TYR A 334 18.25 -2.58 13.11
C TYR A 334 17.41 -1.41 12.59
N GLY A 335 17.31 -0.32 13.36
CA GLY A 335 16.68 0.92 12.91
C GLY A 335 17.45 1.58 11.78
N VAL A 336 18.78 1.70 11.93
CA VAL A 336 19.66 2.26 10.90
C VAL A 336 19.59 1.42 9.62
N ASN A 337 19.66 0.10 9.73
CA ASN A 337 19.54 -0.82 8.60
C ASN A 337 18.23 -0.63 7.83
N SER A 338 17.11 -0.50 8.56
CA SER A 338 15.80 -0.26 7.96
C SER A 338 15.76 1.06 7.18
N VAL A 339 16.29 2.13 7.78
CA VAL A 339 16.36 3.45 7.12
C VAL A 339 17.28 3.39 5.89
N VAL A 340 18.45 2.77 6.00
CA VAL A 340 19.41 2.66 4.88
C VAL A 340 18.79 1.95 3.68
N VAL A 341 18.19 0.76 3.88
CA VAL A 341 17.57 0.04 2.75
C VAL A 341 16.36 0.77 2.18
N ALA A 342 15.57 1.45 3.04
CA ALA A 342 14.44 2.23 2.58
C ALA A 342 14.86 3.46 1.76
N VAL A 343 15.92 4.17 2.18
CA VAL A 343 16.51 5.28 1.42
C VAL A 343 17.09 4.79 0.10
N LEU A 344 17.86 3.70 0.11
CA LEU A 344 18.43 3.15 -1.12
C LEU A 344 17.34 2.70 -2.10
N ALA A 345 16.30 2.02 -1.61
CA ALA A 345 15.15 1.63 -2.43
C ALA A 345 14.42 2.86 -2.99
N ALA A 346 14.19 3.89 -2.17
CA ALA A 346 13.55 5.13 -2.61
C ALA A 346 14.37 5.86 -3.69
N VAL A 347 15.67 5.97 -3.52
CA VAL A 347 16.56 6.59 -4.52
C VAL A 347 16.55 5.80 -5.83
N VAL A 348 16.75 4.48 -5.77
CA VAL A 348 16.80 3.64 -6.98
C VAL A 348 15.44 3.63 -7.68
N ALA A 349 14.33 3.49 -6.95
CA ALA A 349 12.99 3.53 -7.52
C ALA A 349 12.68 4.89 -8.16
N THR A 350 13.06 5.98 -7.51
CA THR A 350 12.86 7.34 -8.04
C THR A 350 13.64 7.57 -9.34
N VAL A 351 14.90 7.17 -9.38
CA VAL A 351 15.73 7.28 -10.60
C VAL A 351 15.14 6.42 -11.72
N ALA A 352 14.71 5.20 -11.42
CA ALA A 352 14.06 4.30 -12.38
C ALA A 352 12.68 4.80 -12.83
N ALA A 353 11.96 5.53 -11.98
CA ALA A 353 10.65 6.09 -12.31
C ALA A 353 10.71 7.28 -13.28
N LEU A 354 11.79 8.05 -13.30
CA LEU A 354 11.90 9.25 -14.15
C LEU A 354 11.66 8.97 -15.64
N PRO A 355 12.33 8.00 -16.31
CA PRO A 355 12.11 7.72 -17.72
C PRO A 355 10.69 7.23 -18.00
N VAL A 356 10.12 6.38 -17.13
CA VAL A 356 8.77 5.83 -17.30
C VAL A 356 7.71 6.91 -17.11
N GLY A 357 7.75 7.64 -15.98
CA GLY A 357 6.78 8.68 -15.65
C GLY A 357 6.82 9.86 -16.61
N TYR A 358 8.01 10.28 -17.06
CA TYR A 358 8.15 11.33 -18.06
C TYR A 358 7.61 10.90 -19.43
N LEU A 359 7.91 9.66 -19.85
CA LEU A 359 7.45 9.13 -21.13
C LEU A 359 5.93 8.97 -21.15
N SER A 360 5.32 8.43 -20.10
CA SER A 360 3.88 8.21 -20.01
C SER A 360 3.10 9.54 -19.95
N ALA A 361 3.66 10.58 -19.31
CA ALA A 361 3.04 11.90 -19.24
C ALA A 361 3.09 12.69 -20.56
N ARG A 362 4.14 12.48 -21.38
CA ARG A 362 4.39 13.30 -22.58
C ARG A 362 4.12 12.60 -23.91
N THR A 363 3.80 11.31 -23.88
CA THR A 363 3.67 10.52 -25.11
C THR A 363 2.44 9.61 -25.06
N ASN A 364 1.51 9.78 -25.98
CA ASN A 364 0.33 8.90 -26.14
C ASN A 364 0.66 7.63 -26.95
N GLY A 365 1.91 7.16 -26.91
CA GLY A 365 2.37 6.01 -27.68
C GLY A 365 2.00 4.67 -27.02
N ARG A 366 1.64 3.66 -27.81
CA ARG A 366 1.33 2.30 -27.31
C ARG A 366 2.43 1.71 -26.42
N LEU A 367 3.71 1.95 -26.77
CA LEU A 367 4.85 1.46 -25.98
C LEU A 367 4.96 2.19 -24.62
N ALA A 368 4.73 3.50 -24.59
CA ALA A 368 4.75 4.25 -23.34
C ALA A 368 3.66 3.74 -22.38
N THR A 369 2.45 3.53 -22.89
CA THR A 369 1.35 2.95 -22.12
C THR A 369 1.66 1.51 -21.67
N LEU A 370 2.30 0.70 -22.52
CA LEU A 370 2.69 -0.66 -22.16
C LEU A 370 3.72 -0.68 -21.04
N PHE A 371 4.76 0.15 -21.11
CA PHE A 371 5.79 0.23 -20.08
C PHE A 371 5.24 0.78 -18.75
N ASP A 372 4.38 1.79 -18.80
CA ASP A 372 3.67 2.28 -17.63
C ASP A 372 2.86 1.16 -16.97
N ARG A 373 1.99 0.48 -17.72
CA ARG A 373 1.19 -0.65 -17.19
C ARG A 373 2.04 -1.81 -16.67
N ALA A 374 3.17 -2.10 -17.33
CA ALA A 374 4.07 -3.16 -16.91
C ALA A 374 4.67 -2.87 -15.52
N THR A 375 4.94 -1.61 -15.18
CA THR A 375 5.42 -1.25 -13.83
C THR A 375 4.37 -1.56 -12.75
N TYR A 376 3.07 -1.37 -13.04
CA TYR A 376 2.00 -1.66 -12.07
C TYR A 376 1.83 -3.15 -11.77
N LEU A 377 2.30 -4.06 -12.64
CA LEU A 377 2.30 -5.50 -12.35
C LEU A 377 3.15 -5.85 -11.12
N GLY A 378 4.26 -5.14 -10.90
CA GLY A 378 5.08 -5.31 -9.70
C GLY A 378 4.36 -4.92 -8.41
N TYR A 379 3.55 -3.85 -8.45
CA TYR A 379 2.74 -3.43 -7.31
C TYR A 379 1.58 -4.40 -7.01
N ALA A 380 1.00 -4.93 -8.07
CA ALA A 380 -0.07 -5.93 -7.98
C ALA A 380 0.40 -7.22 -7.31
N ALA A 381 1.66 -7.62 -7.54
CA ALA A 381 2.17 -8.84 -6.95
C ALA A 381 2.41 -8.68 -5.44
N PRO A 382 1.82 -9.53 -4.58
CA PRO A 382 2.09 -9.52 -3.16
C PRO A 382 3.58 -9.68 -2.85
N GLY A 383 4.07 -9.02 -1.77
CA GLY A 383 5.50 -9.05 -1.43
C GLY A 383 6.08 -10.44 -1.20
N ILE A 384 5.26 -11.36 -0.68
CA ILE A 384 5.66 -12.76 -0.50
C ILE A 384 5.91 -13.45 -1.85
N VAL A 385 5.13 -13.11 -2.88
CA VAL A 385 5.25 -13.66 -4.24
C VAL A 385 6.53 -13.14 -4.90
N ILE A 386 6.79 -11.83 -4.82
CA ILE A 386 8.03 -11.23 -5.33
C ILE A 386 9.25 -11.81 -4.61
N GLY A 387 9.20 -11.87 -3.28
CA GLY A 387 10.28 -12.44 -2.48
C GLY A 387 10.58 -13.88 -2.88
N PHE A 388 9.57 -14.73 -2.99
CA PHE A 388 9.72 -16.13 -3.39
C PHE A 388 10.27 -16.28 -4.82
N ALA A 389 9.78 -15.49 -5.78
CA ALA A 389 10.27 -15.48 -7.16
C ALA A 389 11.77 -15.13 -7.22
N LEU A 390 12.20 -14.13 -6.45
CA LEU A 390 13.60 -13.69 -6.40
C LEU A 390 14.50 -14.64 -5.61
N VAL A 391 13.97 -15.35 -4.62
CA VAL A 391 14.70 -16.47 -3.99
C VAL A 391 14.99 -17.56 -5.02
N TYR A 392 13.99 -17.96 -5.79
CA TYR A 392 14.18 -18.96 -6.85
C TYR A 392 15.21 -18.51 -7.88
N PHE A 393 15.08 -17.27 -8.37
CA PHE A 393 16.03 -16.67 -9.32
C PHE A 393 17.46 -16.64 -8.75
N GLY A 394 17.61 -16.11 -7.53
CA GLY A 394 18.91 -15.98 -6.88
C GLY A 394 19.58 -17.33 -6.66
N VAL A 395 18.89 -18.29 -6.07
CA VAL A 395 19.44 -19.60 -5.78
C VAL A 395 19.81 -20.38 -7.04
N ARG A 396 19.01 -20.26 -8.11
CA ARG A 396 19.18 -21.08 -9.32
C ARG A 396 20.14 -20.49 -10.33
N TYR A 397 20.09 -19.15 -10.54
CA TYR A 397 20.78 -18.49 -11.65
C TYR A 397 21.90 -17.55 -11.21
N LEU A 398 21.78 -16.91 -10.05
CA LEU A 398 22.75 -15.97 -9.51
C LEU A 398 23.01 -16.17 -8.01
N PRO A 399 23.63 -17.31 -7.62
CA PRO A 399 23.84 -17.62 -6.19
C PRO A 399 24.60 -16.54 -5.42
N GLY A 400 25.49 -15.80 -6.09
CA GLY A 400 26.24 -14.70 -5.49
C GLY A 400 25.40 -13.46 -5.17
N LEU A 401 24.17 -13.34 -5.70
CA LEU A 401 23.24 -12.27 -5.37
C LEU A 401 22.19 -12.68 -4.31
N TYR A 402 22.02 -13.97 -4.08
CA TYR A 402 21.06 -14.43 -3.07
C TYR A 402 21.51 -14.00 -1.66
N GLN A 403 20.55 -13.52 -0.88
CA GLN A 403 20.80 -12.94 0.45
C GLN A 403 21.81 -11.78 0.45
N THR A 404 21.71 -10.89 -0.55
CA THR A 404 22.47 -9.65 -0.61
C THR A 404 21.57 -8.42 -0.62
N LEU A 405 22.09 -7.27 -0.19
CA LEU A 405 21.35 -6.00 -0.22
C LEU A 405 20.86 -5.60 -1.62
N PRO A 406 21.66 -5.75 -2.70
CA PRO A 406 21.19 -5.44 -4.05
C PRO A 406 19.92 -6.20 -4.45
N LEU A 407 19.83 -7.50 -4.13
CA LEU A 407 18.63 -8.28 -4.46
C LEU A 407 17.41 -7.87 -3.62
N LEU A 408 17.63 -7.55 -2.35
CA LEU A 408 16.58 -7.04 -1.46
C LEU A 408 16.08 -5.66 -1.93
N ILE A 409 16.99 -4.73 -2.28
CA ILE A 409 16.62 -3.42 -2.81
C ILE A 409 15.87 -3.57 -4.14
N PHE A 410 16.30 -4.49 -5.00
CA PHE A 410 15.61 -4.78 -6.26
C PHE A 410 14.18 -5.25 -6.02
N ALA A 411 13.93 -6.12 -5.03
CA ALA A 411 12.58 -6.54 -4.65
C ALA A 411 11.70 -5.35 -4.25
N TYR A 412 12.23 -4.42 -3.47
CA TYR A 412 11.51 -3.21 -3.06
C TYR A 412 11.24 -2.28 -4.25
N VAL A 413 12.22 -2.11 -5.14
CA VAL A 413 12.04 -1.32 -6.36
C VAL A 413 10.94 -1.92 -7.24
N VAL A 414 10.98 -3.23 -7.52
CA VAL A 414 9.93 -3.91 -8.29
C VAL A 414 8.55 -3.64 -7.70
N ARG A 415 8.42 -3.71 -6.38
CA ARG A 415 7.14 -3.57 -5.70
C ARG A 415 6.65 -2.12 -5.63
N PHE A 416 7.52 -1.17 -5.34
CA PHE A 416 7.13 0.19 -4.98
C PHE A 416 7.41 1.24 -6.06
N LEU A 417 8.07 0.86 -7.16
CA LEU A 417 8.32 1.73 -8.31
C LEU A 417 7.07 2.46 -8.81
N PRO A 418 5.89 1.83 -8.91
CA PRO A 418 4.68 2.50 -9.41
C PRO A 418 4.28 3.74 -8.61
N GLN A 419 4.57 3.80 -7.32
CA GLN A 419 4.31 4.98 -6.50
C GLN A 419 5.15 6.18 -6.96
N ALA A 420 6.44 5.94 -7.24
CA ALA A 420 7.33 6.96 -7.77
C ALA A 420 6.97 7.34 -9.23
N VAL A 421 6.56 6.36 -10.05
CA VAL A 421 6.11 6.59 -11.44
C VAL A 421 4.84 7.44 -11.45
N GLY A 422 3.83 7.10 -10.65
CA GLY A 422 2.58 7.84 -10.56
C GLY A 422 2.78 9.28 -10.10
N SER A 423 3.59 9.49 -9.06
CA SER A 423 3.93 10.82 -8.54
C SER A 423 4.73 11.65 -9.57
N THR A 424 5.69 11.03 -10.26
CA THR A 424 6.45 11.67 -11.34
C THR A 424 5.54 12.04 -12.51
N ASN A 425 4.68 11.12 -12.95
CA ASN A 425 3.74 11.33 -14.05
C ASN A 425 2.81 12.51 -13.76
N SER A 426 2.14 12.51 -12.60
CA SER A 426 1.29 13.62 -12.17
C SER A 426 2.04 14.95 -12.18
N SER A 427 3.26 14.99 -11.64
CA SER A 427 4.04 16.23 -11.60
C SER A 427 4.42 16.72 -12.99
N VAL A 428 4.79 15.81 -13.91
CA VAL A 428 5.12 16.16 -15.31
C VAL A 428 3.89 16.70 -16.06
N LEU A 429 2.70 16.18 -15.80
CA LEU A 429 1.44 16.65 -16.41
C LEU A 429 1.11 18.09 -16.00
N HIS A 430 1.51 18.54 -14.82
CA HIS A 430 1.29 19.92 -14.35
C HIS A 430 2.29 20.93 -14.94
N VAL A 431 3.38 20.50 -15.57
CA VAL A 431 4.33 21.43 -16.21
C VAL A 431 3.76 21.90 -17.55
N ASP A 432 3.58 23.22 -17.68
CA ASP A 432 3.09 23.82 -18.92
C ASP A 432 4.06 23.54 -20.10
N GLY A 433 3.52 23.02 -21.20
CA GLY A 433 4.27 22.73 -22.43
C GLY A 433 4.94 23.98 -23.01
N SER A 434 4.34 25.16 -22.86
CA SER A 434 4.87 26.42 -23.34
C SER A 434 6.24 26.78 -22.76
N LEU A 435 6.51 26.42 -21.49
CA LEU A 435 7.82 26.60 -20.86
C LEU A 435 8.92 25.77 -21.53
N LEU A 436 8.57 24.57 -21.98
CA LEU A 436 9.52 23.69 -22.67
C LEU A 436 9.81 24.18 -24.08
N GLU A 437 8.79 24.71 -24.76
CA GLU A 437 8.93 25.32 -26.10
C GLU A 437 9.75 26.59 -26.02
N ALA A 438 9.50 27.46 -25.05
CA ALA A 438 10.29 28.67 -24.80
C ALA A 438 11.77 28.35 -24.52
N ALA A 439 12.06 27.32 -23.71
CA ALA A 439 13.44 26.90 -23.47
C ALA A 439 14.12 26.40 -24.75
N ARG A 440 13.40 25.73 -25.64
CA ARG A 440 13.92 25.26 -26.94
C ARG A 440 14.16 26.40 -27.92
N THR A 441 13.27 27.39 -27.96
CA THR A 441 13.45 28.57 -28.80
C THR A 441 14.66 29.40 -28.36
N LEU A 442 15.00 29.36 -27.07
CA LEU A 442 16.23 29.94 -26.50
C LEU A 442 17.50 29.10 -26.75
N GLY A 443 17.41 28.03 -27.58
CA GLY A 443 18.55 27.21 -27.99
C GLY A 443 18.96 26.13 -26.98
N HIS A 444 18.16 25.85 -25.96
CA HIS A 444 18.44 24.74 -25.05
C HIS A 444 18.18 23.38 -25.68
N SER A 445 19.16 22.47 -25.59
CA SER A 445 18.98 21.07 -26.00
C SER A 445 17.89 20.38 -25.11
N PRO A 446 17.25 19.31 -25.58
CA PRO A 446 16.22 18.61 -24.80
C PRO A 446 16.68 18.15 -23.41
N LEU A 447 17.94 17.70 -23.28
CA LEU A 447 18.53 17.32 -21.99
C LEU A 447 18.77 18.53 -21.08
N SER A 448 19.22 19.66 -21.66
CA SER A 448 19.37 20.92 -20.93
C SER A 448 18.02 21.45 -20.45
N THR A 449 16.99 21.40 -21.30
CA THR A 449 15.61 21.76 -20.95
C THR A 449 15.08 20.88 -19.81
N PHE A 450 15.30 19.56 -19.91
CA PHE A 450 14.91 18.67 -18.82
C PHE A 450 15.60 19.02 -17.50
N ARG A 451 16.92 19.19 -17.49
CA ARG A 451 17.69 19.45 -16.26
C ARG A 451 17.43 20.82 -15.66
N ARG A 452 17.22 21.86 -16.49
CA ARG A 452 17.11 23.27 -16.03
C ARG A 452 15.69 23.74 -15.84
N VAL A 453 14.72 23.14 -16.52
CA VAL A 453 13.32 23.56 -16.46
C VAL A 453 12.45 22.45 -15.87
N THR A 454 12.41 21.27 -16.51
CA THR A 454 11.47 20.22 -16.10
C THR A 454 11.79 19.67 -14.72
N LEU A 455 13.05 19.23 -14.49
CA LEU A 455 13.44 18.57 -13.23
C LEU A 455 13.24 19.45 -11.99
N PRO A 456 13.61 20.74 -11.98
CA PRO A 456 13.30 21.61 -10.83
C PRO A 456 11.79 21.77 -10.58
N LEU A 457 10.98 21.86 -11.64
CA LEU A 457 9.53 22.03 -11.51
C LEU A 457 8.82 20.78 -10.99
N ILE A 458 9.29 19.59 -11.38
CA ILE A 458 8.72 18.33 -10.90
C ILE A 458 9.34 17.84 -9.59
N ALA A 459 10.44 18.43 -9.12
CA ALA A 459 11.19 17.96 -7.97
C ALA A 459 10.33 17.77 -6.71
N PRO A 460 9.39 18.65 -6.35
CA PRO A 460 8.52 18.43 -5.18
C PRO A 460 7.73 17.12 -5.27
N GLY A 461 7.12 16.84 -6.43
CA GLY A 461 6.38 15.60 -6.62
C GLY A 461 7.27 14.35 -6.71
N VAL A 462 8.46 14.48 -7.29
CA VAL A 462 9.46 13.38 -7.30
C VAL A 462 9.90 13.05 -5.86
N VAL A 463 10.12 14.06 -5.01
CA VAL A 463 10.43 13.87 -3.59
C VAL A 463 9.26 13.26 -2.83
N ALA A 464 8.02 13.66 -3.13
CA ALA A 464 6.83 13.04 -2.56
C ALA A 464 6.73 11.55 -2.93
N GLY A 465 6.99 11.21 -4.20
CA GLY A 465 7.08 9.81 -4.65
C GLY A 465 8.18 9.01 -3.94
N ALA A 466 9.36 9.60 -3.75
CA ALA A 466 10.44 9.01 -2.99
C ALA A 466 10.04 8.76 -1.52
N ALA A 467 9.35 9.71 -0.89
CA ALA A 467 8.86 9.57 0.48
C ALA A 467 7.83 8.43 0.61
N LEU A 468 6.95 8.27 -0.39
CA LEU A 468 6.00 7.14 -0.44
C LEU A 468 6.73 5.79 -0.54
N VAL A 469 7.73 5.68 -1.42
CA VAL A 469 8.55 4.46 -1.54
C VAL A 469 9.30 4.18 -0.24
N PHE A 470 9.90 5.19 0.37
CA PHE A 470 10.57 5.06 1.67
C PHE A 470 9.61 4.52 2.75
N LEU A 471 8.43 5.14 2.89
CA LEU A 471 7.43 4.76 3.88
C LEU A 471 6.95 3.32 3.70
N THR A 472 6.67 2.91 2.46
CA THR A 472 6.19 1.56 2.16
C THR A 472 7.29 0.52 2.34
N THR A 473 8.55 0.85 1.98
CA THR A 473 9.71 -0.02 2.20
C THR A 473 9.99 -0.25 3.69
N MET A 474 9.89 0.78 4.52
CA MET A 474 10.07 0.66 5.97
C MET A 474 9.14 -0.36 6.63
N LYS A 475 7.95 -0.58 6.04
CA LYS A 475 6.91 -1.50 6.55
C LYS A 475 6.91 -2.86 5.86
N GLU A 476 7.76 -3.03 4.84
CA GLU A 476 7.76 -4.25 4.03
C GLU A 476 8.34 -5.43 4.80
N LEU A 477 7.47 -6.37 5.14
CA LEU A 477 7.84 -7.57 5.91
C LEU A 477 8.09 -8.79 5.02
N PRO A 478 7.17 -9.26 4.15
CA PRO A 478 7.28 -10.57 3.50
C PRO A 478 8.48 -10.71 2.56
N ALA A 479 8.74 -9.74 1.69
CA ALA A 479 9.91 -9.81 0.81
C ALA A 479 11.21 -9.70 1.63
N THR A 480 11.22 -8.88 2.69
CA THR A 480 12.37 -8.74 3.60
C THR A 480 12.70 -10.06 4.28
N LEU A 481 11.70 -10.78 4.80
CA LEU A 481 11.90 -12.08 5.46
C LEU A 481 12.56 -13.13 4.57
N LEU A 482 12.29 -13.10 3.27
CA LEU A 482 12.80 -14.08 2.32
C LEU A 482 14.19 -13.73 1.75
N LEU A 483 14.52 -12.43 1.66
CA LEU A 483 15.67 -11.95 0.87
C LEU A 483 16.76 -11.27 1.69
N HIS A 484 16.51 -10.91 2.97
CA HIS A 484 17.51 -10.20 3.76
C HIS A 484 18.77 -11.05 3.97
N PRO A 485 19.97 -10.46 3.97
CA PRO A 485 21.19 -11.15 4.35
C PRO A 485 21.12 -11.67 5.78
N SER A 486 21.74 -12.82 6.06
CA SER A 486 21.61 -13.53 7.34
C SER A 486 22.00 -12.69 8.57
N GLU A 487 23.02 -11.82 8.44
CA GLU A 487 23.47 -10.94 9.52
C GLU A 487 22.84 -9.56 9.49
N PHE A 488 22.04 -9.25 8.48
CA PHE A 488 21.44 -7.95 8.28
C PHE A 488 19.99 -7.94 8.79
N LYS A 489 19.81 -7.57 10.06
CA LYS A 489 18.48 -7.43 10.66
C LYS A 489 17.92 -6.02 10.45
N THR A 490 16.62 -5.95 10.17
CA THR A 490 15.82 -4.72 10.11
C THR A 490 14.81 -4.70 11.25
N LEU A 491 14.16 -3.56 11.49
CA LEU A 491 13.09 -3.47 12.50
C LEU A 491 12.01 -4.53 12.28
N VAL A 492 11.57 -4.70 11.02
CA VAL A 492 10.48 -5.63 10.69
C VAL A 492 10.88 -7.09 10.89
N THR A 493 12.10 -7.49 10.52
CA THR A 493 12.58 -8.86 10.71
C THR A 493 12.83 -9.19 12.19
N TYR A 494 13.32 -8.23 12.94
CA TYR A 494 13.50 -8.40 14.37
C TYR A 494 12.15 -8.51 15.10
N ILE A 495 11.18 -7.61 14.82
CA ILE A 495 9.82 -7.68 15.38
C ILE A 495 9.21 -9.06 15.08
N TRP A 496 9.34 -9.54 13.84
CA TRP A 496 8.82 -10.84 13.44
C TRP A 496 9.46 -11.98 14.23
N GLN A 497 10.78 -11.96 14.39
CA GLN A 497 11.54 -12.98 15.11
C GLN A 497 11.15 -13.07 16.59
N VAL A 498 11.10 -11.92 17.29
CA VAL A 498 10.78 -11.91 18.73
C VAL A 498 9.31 -12.19 19.00
N GLN A 499 8.41 -11.79 18.09
CA GLN A 499 6.99 -12.12 18.17
C GLN A 499 6.77 -13.63 18.01
N GLY A 500 7.41 -14.26 17.01
CA GLY A 500 7.34 -15.70 16.78
C GLY A 500 7.88 -16.52 17.93
N ALA A 501 8.84 -15.98 18.70
CA ALA A 501 9.39 -16.58 19.91
C ALA A 501 8.54 -16.28 21.17
N GLY A 502 7.49 -15.44 21.08
CA GLY A 502 6.60 -15.12 22.19
C GLY A 502 7.14 -14.04 23.15
N TYR A 503 8.19 -13.29 22.76
CA TYR A 503 8.81 -12.25 23.59
C TYR A 503 8.24 -10.86 23.24
N TYR A 504 7.03 -10.59 23.68
CA TYR A 504 6.29 -9.39 23.33
C TYR A 504 6.96 -8.08 23.77
N GLY A 505 7.60 -8.05 24.93
CA GLY A 505 8.31 -6.89 25.44
C GLY A 505 9.48 -6.45 24.56
N ALA A 506 10.23 -7.40 24.01
CA ALA A 506 11.36 -7.10 23.12
C ALA A 506 10.91 -6.47 21.77
N ALA A 507 9.68 -6.73 21.33
CA ALA A 507 9.12 -6.14 20.11
C ALA A 507 8.59 -4.71 20.32
N ALA A 508 8.35 -4.26 21.54
CA ALA A 508 7.67 -2.98 21.82
C ALA A 508 8.46 -1.78 21.31
N VAL A 509 9.76 -1.67 21.67
CA VAL A 509 10.62 -0.57 21.22
C VAL A 509 10.71 -0.49 19.70
N PRO A 510 11.11 -1.55 18.96
CA PRO A 510 11.22 -1.47 17.52
C PRO A 510 9.87 -1.23 16.82
N ALA A 511 8.75 -1.74 17.37
CA ALA A 511 7.42 -1.46 16.83
C ALA A 511 7.04 0.01 16.99
N LEU A 512 7.27 0.62 18.14
CA LEU A 512 7.03 2.05 18.37
C LEU A 512 7.94 2.93 17.50
N VAL A 513 9.22 2.57 17.35
CA VAL A 513 10.14 3.27 16.44
C VAL A 513 9.62 3.22 15.00
N LEU A 514 9.19 2.04 14.53
CA LEU A 514 8.66 1.89 13.18
C LEU A 514 7.37 2.72 12.98
N VAL A 515 6.46 2.73 13.95
CA VAL A 515 5.25 3.56 13.91
C VAL A 515 5.60 5.05 13.91
N ALA A 516 6.56 5.48 14.74
CA ALA A 516 6.98 6.89 14.80
C ALA A 516 7.60 7.36 13.47
N VAL A 517 8.52 6.57 12.89
CA VAL A 517 9.14 6.90 11.59
C VAL A 517 8.09 6.92 10.47
N SER A 518 7.15 5.96 10.48
CA SER A 518 6.04 5.92 9.52
C SER A 518 5.11 7.13 9.68
N GLY A 519 4.84 7.55 10.92
CA GLY A 519 4.04 8.75 11.23
C GLY A 519 4.69 10.03 10.74
N LEU A 520 5.98 10.20 10.97
CA LEU A 520 6.74 11.36 10.49
C LEU A 520 6.73 11.44 8.96
N SER A 521 6.92 10.32 8.27
CA SER A 521 6.86 10.29 6.80
C SER A 521 5.48 10.67 6.27
N MET A 522 4.40 10.24 6.93
CA MET A 522 3.03 10.64 6.57
C MET A 522 2.78 12.13 6.80
N LEU A 523 3.31 12.71 7.87
CA LEU A 523 3.21 14.16 8.11
C LEU A 523 3.91 14.96 7.02
N VAL A 524 5.07 14.52 6.54
CA VAL A 524 5.79 15.17 5.43
C VAL A 524 4.93 15.15 4.15
N ILE A 525 4.27 14.04 3.85
CA ILE A 525 3.39 13.93 2.68
C ILE A 525 2.19 14.89 2.80
N LEU A 526 1.54 14.93 3.97
CA LEU A 526 0.38 15.79 4.21
C LEU A 526 0.72 17.29 4.16
N THR A 527 1.92 17.70 4.59
CA THR A 527 2.35 19.11 4.50
C THR A 527 2.60 19.53 3.07
N GLN A 528 3.17 18.65 2.23
CA GLN A 528 3.40 18.95 0.81
C GLN A 528 2.09 19.06 -0.01
N GLU A 529 1.06 18.30 0.34
CA GLU A 529 -0.27 18.42 -0.28
C GLU A 529 -0.99 19.71 0.16
N GLY A 530 -0.77 20.16 1.39
CA GLY A 530 -1.39 21.37 1.96
C GLY A 530 -0.93 22.68 1.28
N ASP A 531 0.32 22.76 0.87
CA ASP A 531 0.88 23.92 0.19
C ASP A 531 0.42 24.06 -1.28
N ASN A 532 -0.08 22.98 -1.88
CA ASN A 532 -0.64 22.99 -3.25
C ASN A 532 -2.13 23.36 -3.31
N VAL A 533 -2.80 23.59 -2.18
CA VAL A 533 -4.25 23.89 -2.08
C VAL A 533 -4.53 25.33 -1.60
N GLN A 534 -3.50 26.14 -1.37
CA GLN A 534 -3.63 27.58 -1.17
C GLN A 534 -3.40 28.33 -2.48
#